data_566b7ce6e6262c4b50c067038a69aec9
#
_entry.id   566b7ce6e6262c4b50c067038a69aec9
#
_cell.length_a   1.000
_cell.length_b   1.000
_cell.length_c   1.000
_cell.angle_alpha   90.00
_cell.angle_beta   90.00
_cell.angle_gamma   90.00
#
_symmetry.space_group_name_H-M   'P 1'
#
loop_
_entity.id
_entity.type
_entity.pdbx_description
1 polymer ?
#
loop_
_entity_poly.entity_id
_entity_poly.type
_entity_poly.pdbx_seq_one_letter_code
_entity_poly.pdbx_strand_id
1 'polypeptide(L)'
;MKRLIITLAAAATAAGASAQQWGGLLMDKDLLMPTDMIELSQTQFNFGTARAMAMAGAFTSLGADLSSMSINPAGLGMYRHGDISITPMMSFARSKGNAPEYGCNSRDRFSMANIGVVINAYEGSRSLISLNVGFGYNRIADFNYDYGFVRQNQGGTIGDAYARQLNWDGVSKNKFYTNGGSGDWVWPNDPQYWNAMLAYRGFLIDQTDPDDPGTWKPTWVGNNAGVDHYTMLRSKGSIGEYVLSVGANINNKIYIGASLGIQSVYQRKYIDYVEEYFYDAPSQNTPDFGNSGLDYQLLRWKLNQSVIVDGTGVNFKAGIVYRPTANLRLGAAIHTPTYYSLDRKFQSAAAGLAYANNDTDPNVTPDKNGYISTANDPNMTSPLLVDDGPNGWSFVSPTRLMFGASYTFGERGVISVDYERDWYNGIRIKDNPSGLDSQSWYNDSFRQNFKASNIVRVGAEFKPLPVLSLRAGFGYSGSMVRDDEFPPASPVIKQTT
;
A
#
# COMPACT_ATOMS: atom_id res chain seq x y z
N MET A 1 6.37 10.35 24.48
CA MET A 1 6.40 9.95 23.07
C MET A 1 5.31 8.92 22.71
N LYS A 2 5.12 7.76 23.41
CA LYS A 2 4.04 6.79 23.11
C LYS A 2 2.61 7.40 23.06
N ARG A 3 2.32 8.37 23.89
CA ARG A 3 1.03 9.09 23.88
C ARG A 3 0.89 10.11 22.75
N LEU A 4 1.99 10.51 22.12
CA LEU A 4 2.03 11.62 21.19
C LEU A 4 1.68 11.20 19.77
N ILE A 5 2.17 10.05 19.31
CA ILE A 5 1.88 9.52 17.98
C ILE A 5 0.48 8.91 17.96
N ILE A 6 0.05 8.29 19.06
CA ILE A 6 -1.36 7.93 19.31
C ILE A 6 -2.20 9.21 19.41
N THR A 7 -1.65 10.30 19.94
CA THR A 7 -2.34 11.60 20.03
C THR A 7 -2.30 12.34 18.69
N LEU A 8 -1.32 12.16 17.81
CA LEU A 8 -1.36 12.62 16.42
C LEU A 8 -2.37 11.80 15.60
N ALA A 9 -2.43 10.49 15.76
CA ALA A 9 -3.51 9.67 15.22
C ALA A 9 -4.86 9.98 15.93
N ALA A 10 -4.87 10.21 17.25
CA ALA A 10 -6.08 10.50 18.03
C ALA A 10 -6.44 12.00 18.13
N ALA A 11 -5.50 12.94 18.03
CA ALA A 11 -5.80 14.36 17.82
C ALA A 11 -6.28 14.64 16.39
N ALA A 12 -5.86 13.78 15.44
CA ALA A 12 -6.52 13.66 14.16
C ALA A 12 -7.98 13.20 14.30
N THR A 13 -8.36 12.41 15.30
CA THR A 13 -9.75 12.01 15.57
C THR A 13 -10.56 13.05 16.35
N ALA A 14 -9.93 13.91 17.16
CA ALA A 14 -10.60 14.97 17.93
C ALA A 14 -10.86 16.25 17.11
N ALA A 15 -10.16 16.44 15.99
CA ALA A 15 -10.38 17.53 15.05
C ALA A 15 -11.38 17.18 13.92
N GLY A 16 -12.25 16.18 14.15
CA GLY A 16 -13.19 15.67 13.15
C GLY A 16 -12.53 14.65 12.21
N ALA A 17 -13.34 13.77 11.64
CA ALA A 17 -12.97 12.65 10.78
C ALA A 17 -12.03 12.97 9.58
N SER A 18 -11.65 14.22 9.38
CA SER A 18 -10.70 14.69 8.39
C SER A 18 -9.26 14.24 8.68
N ALA A 19 -8.79 14.31 9.90
CA ALA A 19 -7.38 14.07 10.21
C ALA A 19 -6.94 12.59 10.07
N GLN A 20 -7.85 11.66 10.18
CA GLN A 20 -7.56 10.22 9.98
C GLN A 20 -7.25 9.84 8.53
N GLN A 21 -7.72 10.64 7.57
CA GLN A 21 -7.42 10.43 6.15
C GLN A 21 -6.10 11.05 5.71
N TRP A 22 -5.55 11.97 6.49
CA TRP A 22 -4.28 12.63 6.20
C TRP A 22 -3.07 11.72 6.44
N GLY A 23 -3.17 10.74 7.32
CA GLY A 23 -2.09 9.82 7.63
C GLY A 23 -1.52 9.06 6.44
N GLY A 24 -2.29 8.92 5.36
CA GLY A 24 -1.83 8.33 4.10
C GLY A 24 -1.24 9.32 3.10
N LEU A 25 -1.45 10.63 3.32
CA LEU A 25 -0.95 11.72 2.47
C LEU A 25 0.26 12.42 3.05
N LEU A 26 0.36 12.44 4.38
CA LEU A 26 1.51 12.94 5.09
C LEU A 26 2.59 11.88 5.05
N MET A 27 3.30 11.83 3.95
CA MET A 27 4.53 11.08 3.91
C MET A 27 5.56 11.88 4.69
N ASP A 28 5.72 11.44 5.90
CA ASP A 28 6.74 11.87 6.81
C ASP A 28 8.06 11.15 6.51
N LYS A 29 9.14 11.50 7.17
CA LYS A 29 10.44 10.84 7.00
C LYS A 29 10.37 9.33 7.31
N ASP A 30 9.44 8.92 8.14
CA ASP A 30 9.19 7.53 8.52
C ASP A 30 8.21 6.82 7.56
N LEU A 31 8.49 6.70 6.43
CA LEU A 31 7.87 6.77 5.12
C LEU A 31 7.26 5.49 4.56
N LEU A 32 7.42 4.34 5.21
CA LEU A 32 6.56 3.19 5.02
C LEU A 32 5.62 3.13 6.22
N MET A 33 4.39 3.54 6.00
CA MET A 33 3.35 3.38 7.03
C MET A 33 3.11 1.88 7.28
N PRO A 34 2.68 1.48 8.47
CA PRO A 34 2.29 0.09 8.73
C PRO A 34 1.32 -0.48 7.69
N THR A 35 0.44 0.37 7.15
CA THR A 35 -0.49 0.03 6.07
C THR A 35 0.20 -0.35 4.76
N ASP A 36 1.33 0.28 4.42
CA ASP A 36 2.09 -0.06 3.21
C ASP A 36 2.73 -1.44 3.32
N MET A 37 3.27 -1.78 4.49
CA MET A 37 3.84 -3.12 4.74
C MET A 37 2.76 -4.21 4.73
N ILE A 38 1.56 -3.90 5.21
CA ILE A 38 0.41 -4.79 5.12
C ILE A 38 0.01 -4.98 3.67
N GLU A 39 -0.05 -3.91 2.87
CA GLU A 39 -0.35 -4.00 1.44
C GLU A 39 0.66 -4.89 0.70
N LEU A 40 1.96 -4.73 0.99
CA LEU A 40 3.02 -5.58 0.43
C LEU A 40 2.95 -7.04 0.91
N SER A 41 2.31 -7.29 2.04
CA SER A 41 2.22 -8.63 2.65
C SER A 41 0.87 -9.31 2.43
N GLN A 42 -0.11 -8.61 1.87
CA GLN A 42 -1.48 -9.08 1.75
C GLN A 42 -1.60 -10.21 0.73
N THR A 43 -2.32 -11.27 1.11
CA THR A 43 -2.66 -12.36 0.19
C THR A 43 -3.74 -11.90 -0.78
N GLN A 44 -3.48 -12.07 -2.07
CA GLN A 44 -4.45 -11.83 -3.13
C GLN A 44 -4.95 -13.15 -3.72
N PHE A 45 -6.18 -13.15 -4.29
CA PHE A 45 -6.82 -14.38 -4.74
C PHE A 45 -6.59 -14.71 -6.23
N ASN A 46 -6.22 -13.70 -7.03
CA ASN A 46 -6.29 -13.75 -8.49
C ASN A 46 -4.93 -13.97 -9.15
N PHE A 47 -4.12 -14.94 -8.62
CA PHE A 47 -2.78 -15.13 -9.11
C PHE A 47 -2.43 -16.60 -9.32
N GLY A 48 -1.45 -16.84 -10.22
CA GLY A 48 -1.01 -18.15 -10.63
C GLY A 48 -1.52 -18.55 -12.00
N THR A 49 -1.83 -19.82 -12.19
CA THR A 49 -2.40 -20.32 -13.44
C THR A 49 -3.86 -19.89 -13.62
N ALA A 50 -4.36 -19.88 -14.85
CA ALA A 50 -5.77 -19.59 -15.12
C ALA A 50 -6.73 -20.55 -14.37
N ARG A 51 -6.30 -21.79 -14.13
CA ARG A 51 -7.07 -22.77 -13.36
C ARG A 51 -7.15 -22.37 -11.89
N ALA A 52 -6.03 -21.99 -11.28
CA ALA A 52 -5.98 -21.58 -9.89
C ALA A 52 -6.76 -20.28 -9.66
N MET A 53 -6.61 -19.29 -10.55
CA MET A 53 -7.36 -18.04 -10.49
C MET A 53 -8.86 -18.25 -10.54
N ALA A 54 -9.35 -19.08 -11.48
CA ALA A 54 -10.77 -19.36 -11.64
C ALA A 54 -11.40 -20.09 -10.44
N MET A 55 -10.58 -20.70 -9.58
CA MET A 55 -11.00 -21.38 -8.36
C MET A 55 -10.61 -20.60 -7.08
N ALA A 56 -10.40 -19.27 -7.21
CA ALA A 56 -10.00 -18.37 -6.12
C ALA A 56 -8.75 -18.82 -5.35
N GLY A 57 -7.85 -19.60 -5.97
CA GLY A 57 -6.64 -20.13 -5.34
C GLY A 57 -6.87 -21.24 -4.31
N ALA A 58 -8.03 -21.92 -4.32
CA ALA A 58 -8.32 -23.04 -3.43
C ALA A 58 -7.55 -24.31 -3.84
N PHE A 59 -6.22 -24.29 -3.68
CA PHE A 59 -5.28 -25.29 -4.20
C PHE A 59 -4.41 -25.97 -3.14
N THR A 60 -4.65 -25.73 -1.86
CA THR A 60 -3.86 -26.31 -0.76
C THR A 60 -3.86 -27.85 -0.78
N SER A 61 -4.95 -28.48 -1.25
CA SER A 61 -5.07 -29.95 -1.34
C SER A 61 -5.13 -30.50 -2.75
N LEU A 62 -5.26 -29.64 -3.79
CA LEU A 62 -5.49 -30.10 -5.16
C LEU A 62 -4.22 -30.58 -5.85
N GLY A 63 -3.23 -29.77 -6.02
CA GLY A 63 -1.98 -30.08 -6.73
C GLY A 63 -2.12 -30.30 -8.24
N ALA A 64 -1.04 -30.78 -8.87
CA ALA A 64 -0.86 -30.92 -10.31
C ALA A 64 -1.20 -29.63 -11.08
N ASP A 65 -0.64 -28.53 -10.60
CA ASP A 65 -0.76 -27.18 -11.15
C ASP A 65 0.49 -26.38 -10.75
N LEU A 66 1.04 -25.55 -11.65
CA LEU A 66 2.25 -24.81 -11.37
C LEU A 66 2.08 -23.78 -10.24
N SER A 67 0.85 -23.31 -10.00
CA SER A 67 0.56 -22.45 -8.85
C SER A 67 0.82 -23.13 -7.50
N SER A 68 0.83 -24.48 -7.47
CA SER A 68 1.15 -25.24 -6.26
C SER A 68 2.55 -24.94 -5.73
N MET A 69 3.51 -24.55 -6.58
CA MET A 69 4.84 -24.16 -6.13
C MET A 69 4.79 -22.99 -5.14
N SER A 70 3.85 -22.06 -5.32
CA SER A 70 3.66 -20.89 -4.46
C SER A 70 2.58 -21.07 -3.39
N ILE A 71 1.68 -22.07 -3.52
CA ILE A 71 0.58 -22.33 -2.56
C ILE A 71 0.92 -23.49 -1.64
N ASN A 72 1.02 -24.71 -2.19
CA ASN A 72 1.41 -25.91 -1.45
C ASN A 72 2.34 -26.75 -2.32
N PRO A 73 3.67 -26.75 -2.08
CA PRO A 73 4.63 -27.42 -2.94
C PRO A 73 4.46 -28.95 -2.99
N ALA A 74 3.77 -29.56 -2.05
CA ALA A 74 3.41 -30.97 -2.12
C ALA A 74 2.60 -31.32 -3.38
N GLY A 75 1.88 -30.33 -3.94
CA GLY A 75 1.14 -30.49 -5.17
C GLY A 75 1.99 -30.84 -6.39
N LEU A 76 3.30 -30.51 -6.37
CA LEU A 76 4.23 -30.98 -7.40
C LEU A 76 4.38 -32.46 -7.43
N GLY A 77 4.31 -33.15 -6.29
CA GLY A 77 4.38 -34.61 -6.21
C GLY A 77 3.25 -35.34 -6.97
N MET A 78 2.19 -34.62 -7.37
CA MET A 78 1.07 -35.19 -8.12
C MET A 78 1.28 -35.18 -9.63
N TYR A 79 2.30 -34.53 -10.16
CA TYR A 79 2.66 -34.60 -11.56
C TYR A 79 3.22 -36.00 -11.88
N ARG A 80 2.76 -36.56 -12.99
CA ARG A 80 3.22 -37.84 -13.50
C ARG A 80 4.20 -37.69 -14.66
N HIS A 81 4.12 -36.55 -15.34
CA HIS A 81 4.95 -36.19 -16.49
C HIS A 81 5.41 -34.76 -16.35
N GLY A 82 6.42 -34.39 -17.10
CA GLY A 82 6.83 -32.98 -17.20
C GLY A 82 5.70 -32.12 -17.76
N ASP A 83 5.64 -30.86 -17.33
CA ASP A 83 4.64 -29.89 -17.74
C ASP A 83 5.24 -28.50 -17.92
N ILE A 84 4.72 -27.75 -18.88
CA ILE A 84 5.09 -26.36 -19.12
C ILE A 84 3.79 -25.56 -19.19
N SER A 85 3.74 -24.45 -18.44
CA SER A 85 2.59 -23.55 -18.44
C SER A 85 3.02 -22.10 -18.64
N ILE A 86 2.23 -21.40 -19.43
CA ILE A 86 2.33 -19.95 -19.64
C ILE A 86 0.92 -19.38 -19.51
N THR A 87 0.74 -18.43 -18.61
CA THR A 87 -0.57 -17.80 -18.36
C THR A 87 -0.44 -16.28 -18.53
N PRO A 88 -0.73 -15.73 -19.71
CA PRO A 88 -0.94 -14.31 -19.87
C PRO A 88 -2.23 -13.89 -19.17
N MET A 89 -2.25 -12.69 -18.62
CA MET A 89 -3.38 -12.13 -17.87
C MET A 89 -3.67 -10.71 -18.32
N MET A 90 -4.96 -10.39 -18.45
CA MET A 90 -5.43 -9.02 -18.57
C MET A 90 -6.26 -8.68 -17.34
N SER A 91 -5.85 -7.65 -16.59
CA SER A 91 -6.58 -7.16 -15.43
C SER A 91 -7.33 -5.88 -15.78
N PHE A 92 -8.56 -5.78 -15.32
CA PHE A 92 -9.44 -4.62 -15.47
C PHE A 92 -9.80 -4.11 -14.09
N ALA A 93 -9.05 -3.14 -13.58
CA ALA A 93 -9.34 -2.52 -12.31
C ALA A 93 -10.23 -1.28 -12.53
N ARG A 94 -11.33 -1.20 -11.80
CA ARG A 94 -12.22 -0.04 -11.82
C ARG A 94 -12.49 0.40 -10.40
N SER A 95 -12.27 1.68 -10.13
CA SER A 95 -12.63 2.29 -8.86
C SER A 95 -13.68 3.36 -9.08
N LYS A 96 -14.57 3.53 -8.09
CA LYS A 96 -15.61 4.53 -8.11
C LYS A 96 -15.49 5.40 -6.87
N GLY A 97 -15.15 6.67 -7.06
CA GLY A 97 -15.16 7.68 -6.00
C GLY A 97 -16.48 8.42 -5.92
N ASN A 98 -16.60 9.32 -4.96
CA ASN A 98 -17.79 10.15 -4.74
C ASN A 98 -17.82 11.43 -5.61
N ALA A 99 -16.76 11.70 -6.38
CA ALA A 99 -16.70 12.84 -7.30
C ALA A 99 -16.66 12.36 -8.76
N PRO A 100 -17.53 12.87 -9.64
CA PRO A 100 -17.57 12.46 -11.05
C PRO A 100 -16.25 12.71 -11.79
N GLU A 101 -15.55 13.79 -11.47
CA GLU A 101 -14.29 14.18 -12.11
C GLU A 101 -13.09 13.35 -11.63
N TYR A 102 -13.17 12.81 -10.42
CA TYR A 102 -12.11 12.02 -9.77
C TYR A 102 -12.53 10.57 -9.51
N GLY A 103 -13.73 10.19 -9.89
CA GLY A 103 -14.44 9.06 -9.31
C GLY A 103 -14.51 7.76 -10.10
N CYS A 104 -14.14 7.75 -11.36
CA CYS A 104 -14.19 6.53 -12.18
C CYS A 104 -12.95 6.42 -13.05
N ASN A 105 -11.90 5.82 -12.50
CA ASN A 105 -10.72 5.50 -13.27
C ASN A 105 -10.69 4.01 -13.57
N SER A 106 -10.54 3.65 -14.86
CA SER A 106 -10.24 2.30 -15.26
C SER A 106 -8.75 2.16 -15.51
N ARG A 107 -8.20 1.09 -14.99
CA ARG A 107 -6.82 0.67 -15.26
C ARG A 107 -6.83 -0.72 -15.86
N ASP A 108 -6.54 -0.75 -17.16
CA ASP A 108 -6.41 -2.00 -17.89
C ASP A 108 -4.92 -2.30 -18.03
N ARG A 109 -4.54 -3.53 -17.72
CA ARG A 109 -3.13 -3.93 -17.79
C ARG A 109 -2.99 -5.35 -18.28
N PHE A 110 -2.13 -5.50 -19.29
CA PHE A 110 -1.60 -6.80 -19.68
C PHE A 110 -0.40 -7.17 -18.80
N SER A 111 -0.34 -8.41 -18.35
CA SER A 111 0.76 -8.92 -17.53
C SER A 111 0.92 -10.45 -17.68
N MET A 112 2.02 -10.98 -17.16
CA MET A 112 2.24 -12.41 -17.02
C MET A 112 1.82 -12.84 -15.60
N ALA A 113 0.83 -13.73 -15.49
CA ALA A 113 0.39 -14.26 -14.22
C ALA A 113 1.26 -15.43 -13.75
N ASN A 114 1.59 -16.34 -14.69
CA ASN A 114 2.42 -17.50 -14.41
C ASN A 114 3.20 -17.92 -15.66
N ILE A 115 4.42 -18.35 -15.43
CA ILE A 115 5.23 -19.11 -16.39
C ILE A 115 6.10 -20.07 -15.62
N GLY A 116 6.17 -21.33 -16.06
CA GLY A 116 7.02 -22.29 -15.37
C GLY A 116 7.06 -23.65 -16.03
N VAL A 117 7.92 -24.47 -15.48
CA VAL A 117 8.19 -25.84 -15.94
C VAL A 117 8.29 -26.77 -14.73
N VAL A 118 7.75 -27.97 -14.89
CA VAL A 118 7.95 -29.09 -13.97
C VAL A 118 8.60 -30.21 -14.73
N ILE A 119 9.64 -30.77 -14.14
CA ILE A 119 10.39 -31.95 -14.67
C ILE A 119 10.21 -33.10 -13.72
N ASN A 120 9.83 -34.27 -14.24
CA ASN A 120 9.87 -35.50 -13.49
C ASN A 120 11.34 -35.93 -13.42
N ALA A 121 11.97 -35.76 -12.26
CA ALA A 121 13.38 -36.08 -12.05
C ALA A 121 13.62 -37.55 -11.71
N TYR A 122 12.61 -38.24 -11.16
CA TYR A 122 12.69 -39.66 -10.81
C TYR A 122 11.30 -40.28 -10.87
N GLU A 123 11.23 -41.47 -11.45
CA GLU A 123 10.07 -42.34 -11.44
C GLU A 123 10.47 -43.74 -10.92
N GLY A 124 9.73 -44.22 -9.93
CA GLY A 124 10.01 -45.45 -9.23
C GLY A 124 8.77 -46.30 -9.04
N SER A 125 9.00 -47.58 -8.72
CA SER A 125 7.95 -48.58 -8.51
C SER A 125 7.74 -48.99 -7.05
N ARG A 126 8.56 -48.46 -6.13
CA ARG A 126 8.50 -48.76 -4.69
C ARG A 126 7.77 -47.63 -3.94
N SER A 127 8.10 -47.41 -2.67
CA SER A 127 7.47 -46.41 -1.82
C SER A 127 7.58 -44.98 -2.38
N LEU A 128 8.72 -44.60 -2.94
CA LEU A 128 8.88 -43.36 -3.68
C LEU A 128 8.46 -43.61 -5.14
N ILE A 129 7.31 -43.07 -5.52
CA ILE A 129 6.73 -43.24 -6.85
C ILE A 129 7.30 -42.19 -7.82
N SER A 130 7.41 -40.93 -7.41
CA SER A 130 8.01 -39.89 -8.24
C SER A 130 8.63 -38.77 -7.40
N LEU A 131 9.65 -38.14 -8.00
CA LEU A 131 10.23 -36.92 -7.52
C LEU A 131 10.18 -35.89 -8.66
N ASN A 132 9.54 -34.78 -8.42
CA ASN A 132 9.39 -33.71 -9.39
C ASN A 132 10.12 -32.45 -8.93
N VAL A 133 10.76 -31.78 -9.87
CA VAL A 133 11.41 -30.47 -9.64
C VAL A 133 10.72 -29.44 -10.53
N GLY A 134 10.38 -28.30 -9.94
CA GLY A 134 9.72 -27.22 -10.66
C GLY A 134 10.47 -25.92 -10.51
N PHE A 135 10.49 -25.15 -11.60
CA PHE A 135 10.95 -23.77 -11.59
C PHE A 135 9.92 -22.90 -12.29
N GLY A 136 9.63 -21.73 -11.73
CA GLY A 136 8.66 -20.85 -12.34
C GLY A 136 8.63 -19.44 -11.74
N TYR A 137 7.82 -18.64 -12.39
CA TYR A 137 7.44 -17.30 -11.97
C TYR A 137 5.93 -17.27 -11.72
N ASN A 138 5.54 -16.76 -10.58
CA ASN A 138 4.16 -16.46 -10.23
C ASN A 138 4.04 -14.97 -9.85
N ARG A 139 3.10 -14.26 -10.44
CA ARG A 139 2.70 -12.97 -9.91
C ARG A 139 1.82 -13.24 -8.68
N ILE A 140 2.18 -12.69 -7.52
CA ILE A 140 1.48 -12.94 -6.25
C ILE A 140 0.74 -11.73 -5.72
N ALA A 141 1.04 -10.53 -6.24
CA ALA A 141 0.30 -9.30 -5.94
C ALA A 141 0.28 -8.33 -7.12
N ASP A 142 -0.80 -7.59 -7.26
CA ASP A 142 -0.97 -6.50 -8.24
C ASP A 142 -1.42 -5.22 -7.52
N PHE A 143 -0.71 -4.12 -7.76
CA PHE A 143 -0.95 -2.81 -7.14
C PHE A 143 -1.48 -1.79 -8.15
N ASN A 144 -2.05 -2.23 -9.28
CA ASN A 144 -2.56 -1.33 -10.30
C ASN A 144 -3.99 -0.91 -9.99
N TYR A 145 -4.12 0.23 -9.34
CA TYR A 145 -5.41 0.85 -9.05
C TYR A 145 -5.29 2.37 -9.00
N ASP A 146 -6.37 3.05 -9.34
CA ASP A 146 -6.56 4.48 -9.15
C ASP A 146 -7.86 4.69 -8.39
N TYR A 147 -7.84 5.55 -7.40
CA TYR A 147 -9.08 6.04 -6.80
C TYR A 147 -8.96 7.50 -6.41
N GLY A 148 -10.10 8.18 -6.42
CA GLY A 148 -10.19 9.56 -5.98
C GLY A 148 -11.43 9.80 -5.16
N PHE A 149 -11.37 10.78 -4.29
CA PHE A 149 -12.50 11.23 -3.50
C PHE A 149 -12.45 12.74 -3.26
N VAL A 150 -13.62 13.30 -3.04
CA VAL A 150 -13.81 14.71 -2.69
C VAL A 150 -14.52 14.78 -1.35
N ARG A 151 -14.06 15.69 -0.51
CA ARG A 151 -14.74 16.16 0.68
C ARG A 151 -15.00 17.63 0.54
N GLN A 152 -16.27 17.98 0.56
CA GLN A 152 -16.70 19.35 0.39
C GLN A 152 -16.95 20.02 1.75
N ASN A 153 -16.74 21.32 1.78
CA ASN A 153 -17.08 22.21 2.89
C ASN A 153 -16.54 21.72 4.25
N GLN A 154 -15.25 21.41 4.30
CA GLN A 154 -14.57 21.01 5.54
C GLN A 154 -14.15 22.22 6.32
N GLY A 155 -14.15 22.11 7.65
CA GLY A 155 -13.73 23.18 8.58
C GLY A 155 -12.23 23.16 8.93
N GLY A 156 -11.39 22.47 8.18
CA GLY A 156 -9.96 22.34 8.46
C GLY A 156 -9.12 22.15 7.21
N THR A 157 -7.85 22.48 7.30
CA THR A 157 -6.85 22.39 6.23
C THR A 157 -5.70 21.47 6.64
N ILE A 158 -4.98 20.89 5.69
CA ILE A 158 -3.73 20.16 5.96
C ILE A 158 -2.69 21.09 6.61
N GLY A 159 -2.79 22.40 6.38
CA GLY A 159 -1.97 23.41 7.03
C GLY A 159 -2.00 23.34 8.56
N ASP A 160 -3.14 22.94 9.16
CA ASP A 160 -3.25 22.74 10.61
C ASP A 160 -2.30 21.64 11.12
N ALA A 161 -2.08 20.60 10.32
CA ALA A 161 -1.18 19.51 10.70
C ALA A 161 0.28 19.96 10.62
N TYR A 162 0.66 20.65 9.54
CA TYR A 162 2.02 21.15 9.38
C TYR A 162 2.36 22.23 10.40
N ALA A 163 1.44 23.18 10.65
CA ALA A 163 1.63 24.20 11.67
C ALA A 163 1.81 23.60 13.07
N ARG A 164 0.98 22.60 13.44
CA ARG A 164 1.13 21.92 14.72
C ARG A 164 2.45 21.15 14.83
N GLN A 165 2.91 20.51 13.76
CA GLN A 165 4.20 19.82 13.74
C GLN A 165 5.33 20.81 14.02
N LEU A 166 5.40 21.92 13.27
CA LEU A 166 6.45 22.92 13.42
C LEU A 166 6.43 23.57 14.80
N ASN A 167 5.24 23.90 15.32
CA ASN A 167 5.06 24.44 16.67
C ASN A 167 5.53 23.45 17.75
N TRP A 168 5.20 22.18 17.59
CA TRP A 168 5.59 21.14 18.54
C TRP A 168 7.10 20.92 18.58
N ASP A 169 7.72 20.89 17.40
CA ASP A 169 9.14 20.65 17.25
C ASP A 169 9.99 21.92 17.48
N GLY A 170 9.34 23.07 17.72
CA GLY A 170 10.02 24.35 17.95
C GLY A 170 10.81 24.83 16.73
N VAL A 171 10.28 24.64 15.52
CA VAL A 171 10.95 25.01 14.27
C VAL A 171 10.56 26.39 13.83
N SER A 172 11.51 27.34 13.78
CA SER A 172 11.31 28.67 13.20
C SER A 172 11.47 28.64 11.68
N LYS A 173 10.77 29.54 10.98
CA LYS A 173 10.92 29.76 9.53
C LYS A 173 12.35 30.12 9.12
N ASN A 174 13.13 30.69 10.02
CA ASN A 174 14.54 30.99 9.81
C ASN A 174 15.38 29.75 9.44
N LYS A 175 14.92 28.54 9.79
CA LYS A 175 15.54 27.26 9.42
C LYS A 175 15.43 26.96 7.91
N PHE A 176 14.51 27.59 7.21
CA PHE A 176 14.26 27.41 5.78
C PHE A 176 15.07 28.38 4.90
N TYR A 177 15.92 29.22 5.51
CA TYR A 177 16.77 30.19 4.82
C TYR A 177 18.24 30.03 5.20
N THR A 178 19.15 30.42 4.30
CA THR A 178 20.55 30.66 4.66
C THR A 178 20.65 31.87 5.60
N ASN A 179 21.69 31.92 6.40
CA ASN A 179 21.98 33.06 7.29
C ASN A 179 20.87 33.41 8.29
N GLY A 180 20.09 32.44 8.76
CA GLY A 180 19.12 32.66 9.83
C GLY A 180 17.93 33.53 9.44
N GLY A 181 17.42 33.41 8.20
CA GLY A 181 16.19 34.05 7.77
C GLY A 181 16.33 35.21 6.78
N SER A 182 17.56 35.57 6.38
CA SER A 182 17.83 36.66 5.45
C SER A 182 18.51 36.29 4.13
N GLY A 183 18.67 35.00 3.87
CA GLY A 183 19.35 34.49 2.68
C GLY A 183 18.42 33.74 1.74
N ASP A 184 19.06 32.96 0.85
CA ASP A 184 18.34 32.08 -0.07
C ASP A 184 17.62 30.92 0.65
N TRP A 185 16.62 30.36 0.00
CA TRP A 185 15.92 29.19 0.46
C TRP A 185 16.83 27.97 0.57
N VAL A 186 16.75 27.25 1.69
CA VAL A 186 17.52 26.04 1.95
C VAL A 186 16.60 24.93 2.42
N TRP A 187 16.71 23.78 1.79
CA TRP A 187 16.03 22.57 2.24
C TRP A 187 16.58 22.12 3.60
N PRO A 188 15.74 21.90 4.61
CA PRO A 188 16.19 21.34 5.88
C PRO A 188 16.89 20.01 5.67
N ASN A 189 17.95 19.75 6.45
CA ASN A 189 18.65 18.45 6.42
C ASN A 189 17.74 17.30 6.86
N ASP A 190 16.72 17.60 7.66
CA ASP A 190 15.74 16.63 8.10
C ASP A 190 14.53 16.62 7.13
N PRO A 191 14.33 15.53 6.37
CA PRO A 191 13.27 15.44 5.38
C PRO A 191 11.85 15.57 5.95
N GLN A 192 11.66 15.34 7.25
CA GLN A 192 10.36 15.48 7.90
C GLN A 192 9.75 16.89 7.75
N TYR A 193 10.58 17.91 7.57
CA TYR A 193 10.12 19.29 7.42
C TYR A 193 9.93 19.74 5.96
N TRP A 194 10.22 18.88 4.97
CA TRP A 194 10.13 19.28 3.56
C TRP A 194 8.71 19.63 3.14
N ASN A 195 7.72 18.84 3.56
CA ASN A 195 6.32 19.16 3.26
C ASN A 195 5.84 20.42 3.98
N ALA A 196 6.27 20.64 5.22
CA ALA A 196 5.97 21.86 5.98
C ALA A 196 6.65 23.09 5.34
N MET A 197 7.87 22.95 4.83
CA MET A 197 8.54 24.00 4.07
C MET A 197 7.78 24.32 2.77
N LEU A 198 7.33 23.28 2.03
CA LEU A 198 6.50 23.48 0.84
C LEU A 198 5.17 24.17 1.17
N ALA A 199 4.58 23.81 2.32
CA ALA A 199 3.36 24.45 2.81
C ALA A 199 3.58 25.93 3.09
N TYR A 200 4.68 26.30 3.72
CA TYR A 200 5.05 27.68 3.98
C TYR A 200 5.31 28.44 2.67
N ARG A 201 6.15 27.90 1.77
CA ARG A 201 6.41 28.55 0.47
C ARG A 201 5.18 28.66 -0.43
N GLY A 202 4.24 27.74 -0.30
CA GLY A 202 2.98 27.72 -1.04
C GLY A 202 1.85 28.52 -0.40
N PHE A 203 2.17 29.35 0.60
CA PHE A 203 1.21 30.21 1.33
C PHE A 203 0.14 29.43 2.12
N LEU A 204 0.34 28.15 2.41
CA LEU A 204 -0.61 27.34 3.17
C LEU A 204 -0.53 27.63 4.68
N ILE A 205 0.68 27.86 5.18
CA ILE A 205 0.96 28.19 6.58
C ILE A 205 1.91 29.38 6.64
N ASP A 206 1.87 30.10 7.75
CA ASP A 206 2.83 31.17 8.05
C ASP A 206 3.16 31.20 9.54
N GLN A 207 4.31 31.76 9.85
CA GLN A 207 4.77 32.04 11.21
C GLN A 207 4.63 33.53 11.51
N THR A 208 3.77 33.86 12.46
CA THR A 208 3.45 35.27 12.77
C THR A 208 4.55 35.99 13.54
N ASP A 209 5.37 35.28 14.29
CA ASP A 209 6.55 35.80 14.99
C ASP A 209 7.74 34.90 14.70
N PRO A 210 8.73 35.36 13.91
CA PRO A 210 9.93 34.56 13.58
C PRO A 210 10.79 34.19 14.80
N ASP A 211 10.70 34.97 15.87
CA ASP A 211 11.47 34.76 17.09
C ASP A 211 10.78 33.81 18.07
N ASP A 212 9.47 33.55 17.88
CA ASP A 212 8.71 32.58 18.63
C ASP A 212 8.35 31.38 17.72
N PRO A 213 9.03 30.21 17.86
CA PRO A 213 8.78 29.04 17.04
C PRO A 213 7.38 28.44 17.23
N GLY A 214 6.65 28.80 18.28
CA GLY A 214 5.28 28.34 18.58
C GLY A 214 4.16 29.05 17.82
N THR A 215 4.47 29.96 16.88
CA THR A 215 3.50 30.89 16.26
C THR A 215 3.08 30.51 14.83
N TRP A 216 3.33 29.27 14.39
CA TRP A 216 2.84 28.78 13.10
C TRP A 216 1.34 28.61 13.11
N LYS A 217 0.70 29.04 12.03
CA LYS A 217 -0.74 28.86 11.80
C LYS A 217 -1.05 28.74 10.31
N PRO A 218 -2.19 28.12 9.94
CA PRO A 218 -2.68 28.20 8.57
C PRO A 218 -2.96 29.64 8.17
N THR A 219 -2.72 29.97 6.91
CA THR A 219 -3.07 31.27 6.34
C THR A 219 -4.57 31.40 6.09
N TRP A 220 -5.27 30.29 5.94
CA TRP A 220 -6.71 30.27 5.89
C TRP A 220 -7.29 30.28 7.30
N VAL A 221 -8.08 31.31 7.60
CA VAL A 221 -8.78 31.45 8.88
C VAL A 221 -10.27 31.32 8.62
N GLY A 222 -10.84 30.21 9.06
CA GLY A 222 -12.21 29.83 8.79
C GLY A 222 -13.24 30.58 9.62
N ASN A 223 -13.58 31.81 9.22
CA ASN A 223 -14.81 32.44 9.65
C ASN A 223 -15.88 32.22 8.58
N ASN A 224 -16.69 31.17 8.76
CA ASN A 224 -17.81 30.76 7.88
C ASN A 224 -17.44 30.31 6.46
N ALA A 225 -16.19 30.03 6.19
CA ALA A 225 -15.73 29.56 4.89
C ALA A 225 -15.40 28.06 4.93
N GLY A 226 -15.62 27.38 3.83
CA GLY A 226 -15.34 25.95 3.66
C GLY A 226 -14.08 25.70 2.85
N VAL A 227 -13.50 24.53 3.01
CA VAL A 227 -12.41 24.01 2.19
C VAL A 227 -12.87 22.73 1.51
N ASP A 228 -12.71 22.65 0.22
CA ASP A 228 -12.92 21.42 -0.54
C ASP A 228 -11.59 20.68 -0.70
N HIS A 229 -11.57 19.42 -0.31
CA HIS A 229 -10.40 18.54 -0.41
C HIS A 229 -10.59 17.55 -1.53
N TYR A 230 -9.70 17.57 -2.50
CA TYR A 230 -9.64 16.61 -3.62
C TYR A 230 -8.42 15.73 -3.45
N THR A 231 -8.62 14.44 -3.49
CA THR A 231 -7.53 13.47 -3.38
C THR A 231 -7.62 12.47 -4.51
N MET A 232 -6.52 12.27 -5.22
CA MET A 232 -6.35 11.18 -6.18
C MET A 232 -5.11 10.38 -5.83
N LEU A 233 -5.29 9.09 -5.62
CA LEU A 233 -4.20 8.11 -5.47
C LEU A 233 -4.11 7.25 -6.73
N ARG A 234 -2.91 7.15 -7.28
CA ARG A 234 -2.58 6.24 -8.38
C ARG A 234 -1.49 5.30 -7.92
N SER A 235 -1.76 4.02 -7.96
CA SER A 235 -0.77 2.99 -7.66
C SER A 235 -0.47 2.16 -8.90
N LYS A 236 0.81 1.76 -9.04
CA LYS A 236 1.29 0.85 -10.07
C LYS A 236 2.32 -0.06 -9.48
N GLY A 237 2.30 -1.32 -9.89
CA GLY A 237 3.33 -2.24 -9.49
C GLY A 237 2.83 -3.64 -9.28
N SER A 238 3.70 -4.48 -8.76
CA SER A 238 3.39 -5.88 -8.49
C SER A 238 4.46 -6.53 -7.63
N ILE A 239 4.13 -7.67 -7.05
CA ILE A 239 5.09 -8.61 -6.52
C ILE A 239 5.09 -9.85 -7.42
N GLY A 240 6.25 -10.15 -7.98
CA GLY A 240 6.52 -11.39 -8.70
C GLY A 240 7.36 -12.32 -7.86
N GLU A 241 7.06 -13.61 -7.86
CA GLU A 241 7.81 -14.63 -7.14
C GLU A 241 8.45 -15.62 -8.12
N TYR A 242 9.77 -15.66 -8.13
CA TYR A 242 10.54 -16.74 -8.73
C TYR A 242 10.64 -17.87 -7.72
N VAL A 243 10.24 -19.07 -8.12
CA VAL A 243 10.11 -20.18 -7.21
C VAL A 243 10.84 -21.40 -7.74
N LEU A 244 11.67 -21.99 -6.87
CA LEU A 244 12.26 -23.31 -7.08
C LEU A 244 11.60 -24.30 -6.11
N SER A 245 11.10 -25.40 -6.61
CA SER A 245 10.29 -26.35 -5.83
C SER A 245 10.70 -27.76 -6.08
N VAL A 246 10.55 -28.59 -5.05
CA VAL A 246 10.66 -30.04 -5.14
C VAL A 246 9.42 -30.67 -4.51
N GLY A 247 8.90 -31.71 -5.16
CA GLY A 247 7.75 -32.46 -4.67
C GLY A 247 7.90 -33.97 -4.90
N ALA A 248 7.56 -34.74 -3.89
CA ALA A 248 7.66 -36.18 -3.90
C ALA A 248 6.29 -36.85 -3.70
N ASN A 249 6.11 -38.00 -4.37
CA ASN A 249 4.94 -38.86 -4.26
C ASN A 249 5.34 -40.15 -3.54
N ILE A 250 4.71 -40.42 -2.41
CA ILE A 250 4.95 -41.59 -1.59
C ILE A 250 3.71 -42.48 -1.64
N ASN A 251 3.81 -43.65 -2.23
CA ASN A 251 2.76 -44.68 -2.33
C ASN A 251 1.44 -44.17 -2.95
N ASN A 252 1.43 -43.09 -3.72
CA ASN A 252 0.20 -42.41 -4.21
C ASN A 252 -0.79 -42.01 -3.10
N LYS A 253 -0.32 -41.93 -1.86
CA LYS A 253 -1.14 -41.55 -0.68
C LYS A 253 -0.63 -40.32 0.01
N ILE A 254 0.67 -40.13 0.09
CA ILE A 254 1.31 -39.01 0.75
C ILE A 254 2.15 -38.26 -0.27
N TYR A 255 1.94 -36.94 -0.35
CA TYR A 255 2.73 -36.05 -1.16
C TYR A 255 3.36 -35.02 -0.24
N ILE A 256 4.64 -34.77 -0.40
CA ILE A 256 5.40 -33.79 0.37
C ILE A 256 6.14 -32.88 -0.58
N GLY A 257 6.37 -31.65 -0.18
CA GLY A 257 7.10 -30.72 -1.01
C GLY A 257 7.66 -29.53 -0.23
N ALA A 258 8.65 -28.93 -0.86
CA ALA A 258 9.29 -27.71 -0.36
C ALA A 258 9.58 -26.76 -1.52
N SER A 259 9.55 -25.47 -1.23
CA SER A 259 9.85 -24.41 -2.20
C SER A 259 10.68 -23.32 -1.56
N LEU A 260 11.62 -22.77 -2.33
CA LEU A 260 12.30 -21.52 -2.07
C LEU A 260 11.71 -20.45 -3.01
N GLY A 261 11.17 -19.37 -2.45
CA GLY A 261 10.62 -18.26 -3.17
C GLY A 261 11.52 -17.02 -3.06
N ILE A 262 11.83 -16.43 -4.20
CA ILE A 262 12.52 -15.13 -4.29
C ILE A 262 11.52 -14.15 -4.89
N GLN A 263 11.11 -13.18 -4.12
CA GLN A 263 10.13 -12.18 -4.52
C GLN A 263 10.84 -10.92 -5.02
N SER A 264 10.33 -10.37 -6.12
CA SER A 264 10.71 -9.05 -6.63
C SER A 264 9.53 -8.11 -6.40
N VAL A 265 9.77 -7.05 -5.67
CA VAL A 265 8.78 -6.03 -5.31
C VAL A 265 9.04 -4.80 -6.16
N TYR A 266 8.00 -4.26 -6.75
CA TYR A 266 7.99 -2.93 -7.34
C TYR A 266 6.64 -2.29 -7.12
N GLN A 267 6.62 -1.14 -6.46
CA GLN A 267 5.42 -0.32 -6.28
C GLN A 267 5.73 1.14 -6.49
N ARG A 268 4.88 1.83 -7.22
CA ARG A 268 4.94 3.28 -7.39
C ARG A 268 3.59 3.89 -7.08
N LYS A 269 3.57 4.76 -6.09
CA LYS A 269 2.38 5.52 -5.69
C LYS A 269 2.55 6.98 -6.08
N TYR A 270 1.50 7.57 -6.61
CA TYR A 270 1.34 9.00 -6.82
C TYR A 270 0.11 9.46 -6.08
N ILE A 271 0.27 10.54 -5.34
CA ILE A 271 -0.81 11.20 -4.64
C ILE A 271 -0.89 12.62 -5.16
N ASP A 272 -2.05 12.98 -5.69
CA ASP A 272 -2.42 14.34 -6.04
C ASP A 272 -3.45 14.80 -5.01
N TYR A 273 -3.10 15.81 -4.23
CA TYR A 273 -3.95 16.41 -3.21
C TYR A 273 -4.16 17.87 -3.52
N VAL A 274 -5.39 18.35 -3.45
CA VAL A 274 -5.75 19.75 -3.71
C VAL A 274 -6.73 20.21 -2.65
N GLU A 275 -6.48 21.39 -2.11
CA GLU A 275 -7.42 22.18 -1.31
C GLU A 275 -7.87 23.39 -2.11
N GLU A 276 -9.18 23.61 -2.19
CA GLU A 276 -9.79 24.82 -2.72
C GLU A 276 -10.55 25.53 -1.60
N TYR A 277 -10.25 26.80 -1.44
CA TYR A 277 -10.72 27.60 -0.32
C TYR A 277 -11.85 28.52 -0.76
N PHE A 278 -12.95 28.50 -0.02
CA PHE A 278 -14.09 29.37 -0.24
C PHE A 278 -14.17 30.38 0.90
N TYR A 279 -14.43 31.61 0.54
CA TYR A 279 -14.59 32.70 1.50
C TYR A 279 -16.00 33.26 1.34
N ASP A 280 -16.74 33.40 2.45
CA ASP A 280 -17.99 34.16 2.49
C ASP A 280 -17.68 35.64 2.29
N ALA A 281 -17.67 36.08 1.05
CA ALA A 281 -17.37 37.47 0.72
C ALA A 281 -18.63 38.34 0.81
N PRO A 282 -18.56 39.47 1.53
CA PRO A 282 -19.59 40.50 1.42
C PRO A 282 -19.59 41.23 0.07
N SER A 283 -18.53 41.08 -0.74
CA SER A 283 -18.48 41.59 -2.11
C SER A 283 -17.53 40.76 -2.96
N GLN A 284 -18.00 40.38 -4.16
CA GLN A 284 -17.28 39.53 -5.10
C GLN A 284 -15.94 40.06 -5.65
N ASN A 285 -15.49 41.26 -5.24
CA ASN A 285 -14.34 41.93 -5.84
C ASN A 285 -13.17 42.24 -4.92
N THR A 286 -13.30 42.03 -3.61
CA THR A 286 -12.19 42.23 -2.66
C THR A 286 -12.29 41.17 -1.57
N PRO A 287 -11.30 40.30 -1.46
CA PRO A 287 -11.21 39.37 -0.33
C PRO A 287 -11.17 40.17 0.99
N ASP A 288 -11.99 39.79 1.95
CA ASP A 288 -11.91 40.35 3.29
C ASP A 288 -10.83 39.62 4.09
N PHE A 289 -9.68 40.24 4.19
CA PHE A 289 -8.55 39.68 4.94
C PHE A 289 -8.78 39.71 6.47
N GLY A 290 -9.83 40.38 6.94
CA GLY A 290 -10.10 40.51 8.38
C GLY A 290 -8.86 40.98 9.17
N ASN A 291 -8.91 40.91 10.49
CA ASN A 291 -7.76 41.15 11.37
C ASN A 291 -6.84 39.94 11.53
N SER A 292 -6.63 39.14 10.46
CA SER A 292 -5.82 37.94 10.54
C SER A 292 -4.32 38.18 10.72
N GLY A 293 -3.85 39.38 10.39
CA GLY A 293 -2.43 39.73 10.39
C GLY A 293 -1.61 38.97 9.35
N LEU A 294 -2.28 38.47 8.30
CA LEU A 294 -1.64 37.74 7.21
C LEU A 294 -1.69 38.58 5.93
N ASP A 295 -0.61 38.56 5.18
CA ASP A 295 -0.45 39.36 3.96
C ASP A 295 -1.09 38.68 2.72
N TYR A 296 -1.54 37.42 2.84
CA TYR A 296 -2.03 36.61 1.72
C TYR A 296 -3.35 35.91 2.06
N GLN A 297 -4.22 35.81 1.05
CA GLN A 297 -5.41 34.97 1.10
C GLN A 297 -5.24 33.77 0.17
N LEU A 298 -5.12 32.60 0.73
CA LEU A 298 -4.94 31.37 -0.04
C LEU A 298 -6.26 30.98 -0.74
N LEU A 299 -6.19 30.76 -2.05
CA LEU A 299 -7.32 30.34 -2.87
C LEU A 299 -7.26 28.83 -3.20
N ARG A 300 -6.05 28.34 -3.41
CA ARG A 300 -5.84 26.95 -3.77
C ARG A 300 -4.44 26.50 -3.34
N TRP A 301 -4.36 25.31 -2.81
CA TRP A 301 -3.09 24.67 -2.55
C TRP A 301 -3.08 23.25 -3.09
N LYS A 302 -1.98 22.86 -3.72
CA LYS A 302 -1.81 21.56 -4.33
C LYS A 302 -0.53 20.90 -3.83
N LEU A 303 -0.63 19.61 -3.51
CA LEU A 303 0.50 18.74 -3.15
C LEU A 303 0.52 17.52 -4.07
N ASN A 304 1.65 17.30 -4.70
CA ASN A 304 1.94 16.11 -5.47
C ASN A 304 3.03 15.32 -4.76
N GLN A 305 2.81 14.05 -4.50
CA GLN A 305 3.79 13.17 -3.90
C GLN A 305 4.02 11.94 -4.77
N SER A 306 5.27 11.50 -4.84
CA SER A 306 5.66 10.28 -5.54
C SER A 306 6.50 9.42 -4.62
N VAL A 307 6.10 8.16 -4.46
CA VAL A 307 6.86 7.14 -3.73
C VAL A 307 7.10 5.96 -4.65
N ILE A 308 8.33 5.52 -4.71
CA ILE A 308 8.71 4.28 -5.37
C ILE A 308 9.32 3.38 -4.30
N VAL A 309 8.83 2.15 -4.23
CA VAL A 309 9.37 1.09 -3.38
C VAL A 309 9.76 -0.05 -4.31
N ASP A 310 11.00 -0.45 -4.27
CA ASP A 310 11.52 -1.60 -5.01
C ASP A 310 12.46 -2.42 -4.15
N GLY A 311 12.60 -3.69 -4.48
CA GLY A 311 13.49 -4.57 -3.74
C GLY A 311 13.15 -6.04 -3.87
N THR A 312 13.68 -6.81 -2.93
CA THR A 312 13.58 -8.27 -2.96
C THR A 312 13.15 -8.84 -1.62
N GLY A 313 12.57 -10.03 -1.68
CA GLY A 313 12.21 -10.80 -0.49
C GLY A 313 12.50 -12.28 -0.69
N VAL A 314 12.79 -12.99 0.38
CA VAL A 314 13.06 -14.44 0.35
C VAL A 314 12.19 -15.14 1.38
N ASN A 315 11.59 -16.24 0.97
CA ASN A 315 10.79 -17.11 1.84
C ASN A 315 10.99 -18.59 1.52
N PHE A 316 10.60 -19.41 2.47
CA PHE A 316 10.56 -20.86 2.34
C PHE A 316 9.15 -21.36 2.57
N LYS A 317 8.74 -22.39 1.82
CA LYS A 317 7.42 -23.02 1.93
C LYS A 317 7.59 -24.53 2.05
N ALA A 318 6.76 -25.14 2.88
CA ALA A 318 6.70 -26.59 3.00
C ALA A 318 5.23 -27.02 3.04
N GLY A 319 4.97 -28.21 2.53
CA GLY A 319 3.63 -28.72 2.54
C GLY A 319 3.52 -30.24 2.42
N ILE A 320 2.33 -30.70 2.76
CA ILE A 320 1.94 -32.09 2.67
C ILE A 320 0.53 -32.19 2.10
N VAL A 321 0.27 -33.24 1.31
CA VAL A 321 -1.07 -33.65 0.94
C VAL A 321 -1.20 -35.14 1.23
N TYR A 322 -2.27 -35.49 1.94
CA TYR A 322 -2.65 -36.85 2.26
C TYR A 322 -3.91 -37.22 1.49
N ARG A 323 -3.88 -38.39 0.84
CA ARG A 323 -4.98 -38.95 0.05
C ARG A 323 -5.52 -40.24 0.72
N PRO A 324 -6.45 -40.09 1.68
CA PRO A 324 -7.01 -41.28 2.39
C PRO A 324 -7.79 -42.21 1.48
N THR A 325 -8.50 -41.66 0.50
CA THR A 325 -9.26 -42.43 -0.50
C THR A 325 -8.93 -41.95 -1.92
N ALA A 326 -9.43 -42.67 -2.92
CA ALA A 326 -9.23 -42.23 -4.31
C ALA A 326 -9.78 -40.81 -4.59
N ASN A 327 -10.80 -40.40 -3.89
CA ASN A 327 -11.54 -39.15 -4.14
C ASN A 327 -11.24 -38.03 -3.18
N LEU A 328 -10.84 -38.31 -1.93
CA LEU A 328 -10.59 -37.34 -0.89
C LEU A 328 -9.10 -37.02 -0.77
N ARG A 329 -8.77 -35.72 -0.70
CA ARG A 329 -7.43 -35.23 -0.39
C ARG A 329 -7.52 -34.19 0.72
N LEU A 330 -6.57 -34.24 1.63
CA LEU A 330 -6.38 -33.29 2.72
C LEU A 330 -4.99 -32.67 2.58
N GLY A 331 -4.90 -31.37 2.59
CA GLY A 331 -3.64 -30.63 2.42
C GLY A 331 -3.34 -29.75 3.60
N ALA A 332 -2.05 -29.57 3.90
CA ALA A 332 -1.56 -28.56 4.80
C ALA A 332 -0.28 -27.94 4.23
N ALA A 333 -0.11 -26.65 4.43
CA ALA A 333 1.10 -25.93 4.03
C ALA A 333 1.44 -24.84 5.04
N ILE A 334 2.72 -24.58 5.20
CA ILE A 334 3.27 -23.49 5.98
C ILE A 334 4.19 -22.65 5.10
N HIS A 335 4.02 -21.34 5.14
CA HIS A 335 4.94 -20.40 4.56
C HIS A 335 5.65 -19.64 5.70
N THR A 336 6.98 -19.66 5.67
CA THR A 336 7.74 -18.80 6.56
C THR A 336 7.42 -17.34 6.24
N PRO A 337 7.67 -16.42 7.16
CA PRO A 337 7.74 -15.02 6.81
C PRO A 337 8.66 -14.78 5.62
N THR A 338 8.31 -13.82 4.77
CA THR A 338 9.22 -13.31 3.74
C THR A 338 10.10 -12.24 4.36
N TYR A 339 11.39 -12.39 4.23
CA TYR A 339 12.38 -11.39 4.63
C TYR A 339 12.58 -10.45 3.46
N TYR A 340 12.07 -9.23 3.58
CA TYR A 340 12.19 -8.18 2.58
C TYR A 340 13.35 -7.24 2.88
N SER A 341 14.06 -6.87 1.80
CA SER A 341 14.98 -5.74 1.75
C SER A 341 14.50 -4.82 0.63
N LEU A 342 14.14 -3.59 0.98
CA LEU A 342 13.46 -2.64 0.10
C LEU A 342 14.20 -1.31 0.08
N ASP A 343 14.37 -0.78 -1.11
CA ASP A 343 14.79 0.59 -1.35
C ASP A 343 13.54 1.46 -1.56
N ARG A 344 13.67 2.74 -1.19
CA ARG A 344 12.59 3.69 -1.34
C ARG A 344 13.08 5.02 -1.89
N LYS A 345 12.30 5.59 -2.80
CA LYS A 345 12.51 6.93 -3.34
C LYS A 345 11.27 7.76 -3.11
N PHE A 346 11.45 8.95 -2.55
CA PHE A 346 10.36 9.87 -2.25
C PHE A 346 10.66 11.26 -2.79
N GLN A 347 9.62 11.91 -3.33
CA GLN A 347 9.67 13.30 -3.75
C GLN A 347 8.29 13.94 -3.59
N SER A 348 8.28 15.18 -3.10
CA SER A 348 7.09 16.04 -3.01
C SER A 348 7.25 17.26 -3.87
N ALA A 349 6.14 17.75 -4.42
CA ALA A 349 6.05 19.06 -5.05
C ALA A 349 4.74 19.71 -4.63
N ALA A 350 4.75 21.03 -4.41
CA ALA A 350 3.56 21.77 -4.08
C ALA A 350 3.39 22.99 -4.98
N ALA A 351 2.18 23.55 -4.98
CA ALA A 351 1.88 24.81 -5.64
C ALA A 351 0.77 25.52 -4.86
N GLY A 352 0.99 26.78 -4.52
CA GLY A 352 0.00 27.68 -3.93
C GLY A 352 -0.49 28.69 -4.95
N LEU A 353 -1.75 29.05 -4.84
CA LEU A 353 -2.36 30.20 -5.49
C LEU A 353 -3.00 31.05 -4.42
N ALA A 354 -2.52 32.26 -4.26
CA ALA A 354 -2.97 33.19 -3.26
C ALA A 354 -3.30 34.56 -3.89
N TYR A 355 -4.07 35.36 -3.17
CA TYR A 355 -4.28 36.79 -3.46
C TYR A 355 -3.49 37.63 -2.47
N ALA A 356 -2.69 38.57 -2.94
CA ALA A 356 -1.91 39.44 -2.09
C ALA A 356 -2.76 40.61 -1.61
N ASN A 357 -2.73 40.87 -0.32
CA ASN A 357 -3.48 42.00 0.27
C ASN A 357 -2.76 43.34 0.10
N ASN A 358 -1.46 43.35 0.29
CA ASN A 358 -0.59 44.50 0.04
C ASN A 358 0.80 43.98 -0.28
N ASP A 359 1.50 44.68 -1.12
CA ASP A 359 2.84 44.36 -1.63
C ASP A 359 3.89 44.58 -0.53
N THR A 360 4.00 43.65 0.40
CA THR A 360 4.93 43.76 1.53
C THR A 360 6.14 42.82 1.41
N ASP A 361 6.07 41.78 0.59
CA ASP A 361 7.20 40.87 0.35
C ASP A 361 7.90 41.22 -0.97
N PRO A 362 9.14 41.80 -0.90
CA PRO A 362 9.89 42.19 -2.11
C PRO A 362 10.25 41.01 -3.03
N ASN A 363 10.11 39.77 -2.56
CA ASN A 363 10.42 38.55 -3.34
C ASN A 363 9.20 37.98 -4.08
N VAL A 364 8.02 38.58 -3.88
CA VAL A 364 6.77 38.06 -4.44
C VAL A 364 6.08 39.18 -5.22
N THR A 365 5.99 39.01 -6.54
CA THR A 365 5.33 39.99 -7.41
C THR A 365 3.97 39.46 -7.84
N PRO A 366 2.84 40.04 -7.41
CA PRO A 366 1.52 39.72 -7.89
C PRO A 366 1.38 39.96 -9.39
N ASP A 367 0.53 39.19 -10.05
CA ASP A 367 0.12 39.47 -11.42
C ASP A 367 -0.75 40.77 -11.47
N LYS A 368 -1.10 41.20 -12.68
CA LYS A 368 -1.93 42.40 -12.91
C LYS A 368 -3.31 42.36 -12.21
N ASN A 369 -3.74 41.21 -11.72
CA ASN A 369 -5.00 40.98 -11.02
C ASN A 369 -4.80 40.79 -9.49
N GLY A 370 -3.58 40.90 -8.98
CA GLY A 370 -3.26 40.71 -7.58
C GLY A 370 -3.02 39.24 -7.16
N TYR A 371 -2.93 38.31 -8.10
CA TYR A 371 -2.69 36.90 -7.78
C TYR A 371 -1.22 36.58 -7.77
N ILE A 372 -0.85 35.69 -6.84
CA ILE A 372 0.47 35.12 -6.71
C ILE A 372 0.36 33.61 -6.88
N SER A 373 1.19 33.06 -7.74
CA SER A 373 1.23 31.60 -7.97
C SER A 373 2.66 31.08 -7.87
N THR A 374 2.86 30.05 -7.06
CA THR A 374 4.15 29.35 -6.95
C THR A 374 4.25 28.13 -7.90
N ALA A 375 3.30 27.94 -8.81
CA ALA A 375 3.26 26.79 -9.69
C ALA A 375 4.48 26.61 -10.61
N ASN A 376 5.17 27.72 -10.92
CA ASN A 376 6.38 27.75 -11.78
C ASN A 376 7.68 27.94 -10.99
N ASP A 377 7.62 28.00 -9.66
CA ASP A 377 8.83 28.10 -8.84
C ASP A 377 9.53 26.75 -8.76
N PRO A 378 10.78 26.61 -9.29
CA PRO A 378 11.51 25.36 -9.23
C PRO A 378 11.80 24.87 -7.81
N ASN A 379 11.78 25.77 -6.84
CA ASN A 379 12.01 25.44 -5.43
C ASN A 379 10.76 24.84 -4.75
N MET A 380 9.64 24.75 -5.44
CA MET A 380 8.44 24.06 -4.96
C MET A 380 8.46 22.54 -5.18
N THR A 381 9.64 21.97 -5.48
CA THR A 381 9.87 20.54 -5.59
C THR A 381 10.99 20.14 -4.63
N SER A 382 10.71 19.18 -3.75
CA SER A 382 11.70 18.69 -2.79
C SER A 382 12.86 18.00 -3.49
N PRO A 383 14.03 17.92 -2.85
CA PRO A 383 15.06 16.98 -3.27
C PRO A 383 14.50 15.56 -3.35
N LEU A 384 15.12 14.72 -4.16
CA LEU A 384 14.80 13.29 -4.16
C LEU A 384 15.41 12.64 -2.92
N LEU A 385 14.56 12.15 -2.02
CA LEU A 385 15.01 11.32 -0.90
C LEU A 385 15.17 9.89 -1.41
N VAL A 386 16.33 9.31 -1.13
CA VAL A 386 16.67 7.93 -1.51
C VAL A 386 17.14 7.20 -0.27
N ASP A 387 16.35 6.20 0.14
CA ASP A 387 16.72 5.25 1.18
C ASP A 387 17.06 3.93 0.51
N ASP A 388 18.33 3.63 0.39
CA ASP A 388 18.84 2.44 -0.31
C ASP A 388 20.00 1.79 0.42
N GLY A 389 20.31 0.56 0.04
CA GLY A 389 21.41 -0.21 0.58
C GLY A 389 21.39 -0.29 2.11
N PRO A 390 22.43 0.21 2.82
CA PRO A 390 22.48 0.18 4.28
C PRO A 390 21.42 1.04 4.95
N ASN A 391 20.88 2.04 4.26
CA ASN A 391 19.83 2.92 4.73
C ASN A 391 18.45 2.51 4.19
N GLY A 392 18.32 1.34 3.58
CA GLY A 392 17.08 0.80 3.09
C GLY A 392 16.18 0.28 4.22
N TRP A 393 15.05 -0.26 3.82
CA TRP A 393 14.05 -0.82 4.71
C TRP A 393 14.12 -2.35 4.73
N SER A 394 14.16 -2.93 5.91
CA SER A 394 14.07 -4.38 6.07
C SER A 394 12.90 -4.75 6.96
N PHE A 395 12.04 -5.61 6.49
CA PHE A 395 10.94 -6.11 7.30
C PHE A 395 10.63 -7.58 7.02
N VAL A 396 9.88 -8.18 7.94
CA VAL A 396 9.47 -9.58 7.91
C VAL A 396 7.95 -9.64 7.82
N SER A 397 7.45 -10.28 6.77
CA SER A 397 6.00 -10.43 6.52
C SER A 397 5.33 -11.41 7.48
N PRO A 398 3.99 -11.56 7.46
CA PRO A 398 3.30 -12.58 8.27
C PRO A 398 3.74 -14.01 7.95
N THR A 399 3.76 -14.87 8.97
CA THR A 399 3.73 -16.32 8.77
C THR A 399 2.34 -16.71 8.29
N ARG A 400 2.25 -17.69 7.38
CA ARG A 400 0.98 -18.20 6.85
C ARG A 400 0.86 -19.70 7.10
N LEU A 401 -0.31 -20.14 7.52
CA LEU A 401 -0.65 -21.53 7.70
C LEU A 401 -1.94 -21.85 6.93
N MET A 402 -1.89 -22.87 6.10
CA MET A 402 -2.99 -23.26 5.22
C MET A 402 -3.42 -24.70 5.48
N PHE A 403 -4.71 -24.91 5.43
CA PHE A 403 -5.34 -26.22 5.43
C PHE A 403 -6.34 -26.30 4.29
N GLY A 404 -6.40 -27.44 3.61
CA GLY A 404 -7.31 -27.63 2.51
C GLY A 404 -7.90 -29.03 2.48
N ALA A 405 -9.12 -29.13 1.98
CA ALA A 405 -9.77 -30.40 1.69
C ALA A 405 -10.36 -30.35 0.28
N SER A 406 -10.18 -31.40 -0.51
CA SER A 406 -10.78 -31.50 -1.83
C SER A 406 -11.37 -32.88 -2.08
N TYR A 407 -12.48 -32.89 -2.80
CA TYR A 407 -13.17 -34.10 -3.19
C TYR A 407 -13.39 -34.14 -4.70
N THR A 408 -12.96 -35.21 -5.33
CA THR A 408 -13.10 -35.44 -6.78
C THR A 408 -14.28 -36.37 -7.08
N PHE A 409 -15.16 -35.95 -7.99
CA PHE A 409 -16.31 -36.71 -8.47
C PHE A 409 -15.95 -37.48 -9.75
N GLY A 410 -15.07 -38.47 -9.59
CA GLY A 410 -14.48 -39.19 -10.73
C GLY A 410 -13.71 -38.25 -11.66
N GLU A 411 -13.97 -38.35 -12.97
CA GLU A 411 -13.37 -37.47 -13.98
C GLU A 411 -14.17 -36.19 -14.25
N ARG A 412 -15.39 -36.10 -13.67
CA ARG A 412 -16.37 -35.04 -13.99
C ARG A 412 -16.21 -33.76 -13.21
N GLY A 413 -15.56 -33.81 -12.05
CA GLY A 413 -15.45 -32.56 -11.29
C GLY A 413 -14.66 -32.66 -9.99
N VAL A 414 -14.39 -31.53 -9.40
CA VAL A 414 -13.73 -31.40 -8.09
C VAL A 414 -14.29 -30.19 -7.36
N ILE A 415 -14.41 -30.32 -6.04
CA ILE A 415 -14.65 -29.21 -5.12
C ILE A 415 -13.46 -29.13 -4.16
N SER A 416 -12.98 -27.95 -3.87
CA SER A 416 -11.92 -27.66 -2.89
C SER A 416 -12.35 -26.57 -1.94
N VAL A 417 -11.99 -26.73 -0.68
CA VAL A 417 -12.18 -25.71 0.38
C VAL A 417 -10.85 -25.56 1.08
N ASP A 418 -10.39 -24.32 1.18
CA ASP A 418 -9.13 -23.96 1.84
C ASP A 418 -9.40 -22.95 2.95
N TYR A 419 -8.69 -23.11 4.05
CA TYR A 419 -8.59 -22.16 5.13
C TYR A 419 -7.13 -21.73 5.28
N GLU A 420 -6.90 -20.42 5.37
CA GLU A 420 -5.59 -19.83 5.60
C GLU A 420 -5.66 -18.88 6.79
N ARG A 421 -4.60 -18.86 7.59
CA ARG A 421 -4.42 -17.93 8.68
C ARG A 421 -3.10 -17.22 8.55
N ASP A 422 -3.17 -15.88 8.48
CA ASP A 422 -2.03 -14.97 8.32
C ASP A 422 -1.87 -14.13 9.59
N TRP A 423 -0.69 -14.17 10.22
CA TRP A 423 -0.42 -13.43 11.46
C TRP A 423 0.14 -12.04 11.19
N TYR A 424 -0.70 -11.06 10.81
CA TYR A 424 -0.28 -9.68 10.54
C TYR A 424 0.31 -8.97 11.75
N ASN A 425 -0.13 -9.29 12.97
CA ASN A 425 0.50 -8.83 14.21
C ASN A 425 1.93 -9.37 14.41
N GLY A 426 2.35 -10.31 13.58
CA GLY A 426 3.70 -10.87 13.51
C GLY A 426 4.68 -10.11 12.63
N ILE A 427 4.22 -9.14 11.83
CA ILE A 427 5.09 -8.28 11.03
C ILE A 427 6.10 -7.57 11.93
N ARG A 428 7.36 -7.51 11.49
CA ARG A 428 8.44 -6.85 12.22
C ARG A 428 9.33 -6.08 11.25
N ILE A 429 9.59 -4.81 11.55
CA ILE A 429 10.70 -4.08 10.97
C ILE A 429 11.98 -4.57 11.63
N LYS A 430 12.99 -4.81 10.81
CA LYS A 430 14.32 -5.22 11.22
C LYS A 430 15.32 -4.08 11.11
N ASP A 431 15.14 -3.25 10.08
CA ASP A 431 15.96 -2.09 9.83
C ASP A 431 15.17 -1.01 9.10
N ASN A 432 15.49 0.26 9.36
CA ASN A 432 14.90 1.40 8.69
C ASN A 432 15.85 2.62 8.78
N PRO A 433 15.69 3.63 7.89
CA PRO A 433 16.53 4.83 7.88
C PRO A 433 16.47 5.68 9.15
N SER A 434 15.38 5.58 9.91
CA SER A 434 15.11 6.41 11.10
C SER A 434 15.65 5.82 12.41
N GLY A 435 16.25 4.63 12.37
CA GLY A 435 16.91 4.00 13.49
C GLY A 435 16.02 3.25 14.49
N LEU A 436 16.59 2.89 15.63
CA LEU A 436 16.01 1.93 16.58
C LEU A 436 14.72 2.41 17.26
N ASP A 437 14.59 3.70 17.54
CA ASP A 437 13.41 4.23 18.25
C ASP A 437 12.15 4.13 17.38
N SER A 438 12.27 4.47 16.10
CA SER A 438 11.16 4.30 15.15
C SER A 438 10.86 2.82 14.90
N GLN A 439 11.88 1.94 14.86
CA GLN A 439 11.70 0.50 14.73
C GLN A 439 10.82 -0.07 15.85
N SER A 440 11.03 0.36 17.09
CA SER A 440 10.22 -0.09 18.24
C SER A 440 8.76 0.35 18.09
N TRP A 441 8.53 1.57 17.64
CA TRP A 441 7.20 2.11 17.41
C TRP A 441 6.43 1.31 16.34
N TYR A 442 7.05 1.03 15.19
CA TYR A 442 6.44 0.19 14.15
C TYR A 442 6.07 -1.18 14.68
N ASN A 443 6.98 -1.84 15.38
CA ASN A 443 6.77 -3.18 15.90
C ASN A 443 5.68 -3.22 16.98
N ASP A 444 5.56 -2.18 17.79
CA ASP A 444 4.48 -2.03 18.76
C ASP A 444 3.15 -1.74 18.05
N SER A 445 3.15 -0.91 17.02
CA SER A 445 1.96 -0.63 16.21
C SER A 445 1.40 -1.91 15.56
N PHE A 446 2.26 -2.78 14.99
CA PHE A 446 1.78 -4.05 14.44
C PHE A 446 1.16 -4.97 15.49
N ARG A 447 1.72 -5.01 16.70
CA ARG A 447 1.17 -5.83 17.79
C ARG A 447 -0.16 -5.31 18.33
N GLN A 448 -0.30 -3.98 18.43
CA GLN A 448 -1.43 -3.33 19.10
C GLN A 448 -2.62 -3.18 18.14
N ASN A 449 -2.37 -2.73 16.90
CA ASN A 449 -3.43 -2.31 15.98
C ASN A 449 -3.86 -3.41 15.01
N PHE A 450 -3.07 -4.49 14.90
CA PHE A 450 -3.38 -5.56 13.95
C PHE A 450 -3.56 -6.92 14.61
N LYS A 451 -4.33 -7.78 13.97
CA LYS A 451 -4.64 -9.16 14.38
C LYS A 451 -4.36 -10.15 13.27
N ALA A 452 -4.42 -11.42 13.57
CA ALA A 452 -4.38 -12.44 12.53
C ALA A 452 -5.66 -12.37 11.68
N SER A 453 -5.50 -12.47 10.36
CA SER A 453 -6.59 -12.61 9.41
C SER A 453 -6.89 -14.07 9.13
N ASN A 454 -8.15 -14.39 8.93
CA ASN A 454 -8.63 -15.69 8.49
C ASN A 454 -9.15 -15.56 7.06
N ILE A 455 -8.65 -16.41 6.17
CA ILE A 455 -9.02 -16.42 4.76
C ILE A 455 -9.68 -17.76 4.45
N VAL A 456 -10.81 -17.73 3.77
CA VAL A 456 -11.52 -18.93 3.30
C VAL A 456 -11.65 -18.86 1.79
N ARG A 457 -11.32 -19.95 1.13
CA ARG A 457 -11.50 -20.10 -0.32
C ARG A 457 -12.29 -21.35 -0.62
N VAL A 458 -13.18 -21.24 -1.59
CA VAL A 458 -13.94 -22.37 -2.14
C VAL A 458 -13.78 -22.35 -3.65
N GLY A 459 -13.39 -23.48 -4.22
CA GLY A 459 -13.23 -23.62 -5.66
C GLY A 459 -13.96 -24.87 -6.16
N ALA A 460 -14.55 -24.78 -7.34
CA ALA A 460 -15.18 -25.91 -8.01
C ALA A 460 -14.79 -25.94 -9.48
N GLU A 461 -14.56 -27.15 -9.99
CA GLU A 461 -14.35 -27.42 -11.41
C GLU A 461 -15.36 -28.51 -11.83
N PHE A 462 -16.07 -28.28 -12.93
CA PHE A 462 -16.98 -29.25 -13.53
C PHE A 462 -16.66 -29.42 -15.01
N LYS A 463 -16.56 -30.68 -15.44
CA LYS A 463 -16.25 -31.09 -16.82
C LYS A 463 -17.49 -31.75 -17.44
N PRO A 464 -18.39 -30.98 -18.07
CA PRO A 464 -19.54 -31.56 -18.77
C PRO A 464 -19.11 -32.41 -19.98
N LEU A 465 -17.99 -32.01 -20.61
CA LEU A 465 -17.38 -32.70 -21.73
C LEU A 465 -15.87 -32.83 -21.50
N PRO A 466 -15.20 -33.82 -22.11
CA PRO A 466 -13.73 -33.99 -21.96
C PRO A 466 -12.91 -32.71 -22.34
N VAL A 467 -13.45 -31.96 -23.30
CA VAL A 467 -12.80 -30.73 -23.83
C VAL A 467 -13.25 -29.44 -23.16
N LEU A 468 -14.28 -29.46 -22.29
CA LEU A 468 -14.83 -28.28 -21.65
C LEU A 468 -14.75 -28.39 -20.14
N SER A 469 -14.12 -27.40 -19.52
CA SER A 469 -14.06 -27.29 -18.06
C SER A 469 -14.65 -25.95 -17.63
N LEU A 470 -15.69 -26.00 -16.80
CA LEU A 470 -16.29 -24.85 -16.15
C LEU A 470 -15.71 -24.75 -14.73
N ARG A 471 -15.29 -23.55 -14.33
CA ARG A 471 -14.69 -23.29 -13.01
C ARG A 471 -15.34 -22.12 -12.36
N ALA A 472 -15.50 -22.19 -11.04
CA ALA A 472 -15.95 -21.10 -10.21
C ALA A 472 -15.20 -21.11 -8.89
N GLY A 473 -14.97 -19.93 -8.32
CA GLY A 473 -14.30 -19.80 -7.05
C GLY A 473 -14.86 -18.62 -6.26
N PHE A 474 -14.77 -18.74 -4.94
CA PHE A 474 -15.12 -17.70 -3.99
C PHE A 474 -14.02 -17.59 -2.96
N GLY A 475 -13.59 -16.37 -2.63
CA GLY A 475 -12.61 -16.08 -1.61
C GLY A 475 -13.12 -15.02 -0.65
N TYR A 476 -12.89 -15.22 0.64
CA TYR A 476 -13.17 -14.24 1.70
C TYR A 476 -11.93 -14.05 2.55
N SER A 477 -11.55 -12.80 2.78
CA SER A 477 -10.48 -12.41 3.70
C SER A 477 -11.06 -11.61 4.85
N GLY A 478 -10.83 -12.07 6.09
CA GLY A 478 -11.22 -11.36 7.30
C GLY A 478 -10.37 -10.12 7.53
N SER A 479 -10.91 -9.17 8.32
CA SER A 479 -10.18 -7.97 8.72
C SER A 479 -8.91 -8.33 9.50
N MET A 480 -7.82 -7.68 9.15
CA MET A 480 -6.55 -7.74 9.86
C MET A 480 -6.40 -6.62 10.90
N VAL A 481 -7.29 -5.62 10.89
CA VAL A 481 -7.31 -4.50 11.81
C VAL A 481 -8.17 -4.85 13.02
N ARG A 482 -7.76 -4.44 14.21
CA ARG A 482 -8.57 -4.56 15.42
C ARG A 482 -9.66 -3.50 15.42
N ASP A 483 -10.90 -3.92 15.70
CA ASP A 483 -12.09 -3.06 15.58
C ASP A 483 -12.20 -2.02 16.71
N ASP A 484 -11.48 -2.22 17.80
CA ASP A 484 -11.50 -1.41 19.04
C ASP A 484 -10.61 -0.13 18.92
N GLU A 485 -9.71 -0.09 17.96
CA GLU A 485 -8.68 0.97 17.85
C GLU A 485 -8.97 1.98 16.73
N PHE A 486 -9.85 1.65 15.79
CA PHE A 486 -10.22 2.52 14.67
C PHE A 486 -11.72 2.78 14.67
N PRO A 487 -12.16 4.04 14.67
CA PRO A 487 -13.58 4.35 14.59
C PRO A 487 -14.20 3.79 13.30
N PRO A 488 -15.49 3.44 13.33
CA PRO A 488 -16.20 2.75 12.24
C PRO A 488 -16.29 3.49 10.90
N ALA A 489 -15.67 4.67 10.79
CA ALA A 489 -15.68 5.52 9.60
C ALA A 489 -14.57 5.21 8.57
N SER A 490 -13.63 4.29 8.84
CA SER A 490 -12.69 3.86 7.82
C SER A 490 -13.41 2.96 6.82
N PRO A 491 -13.49 3.33 5.53
CA PRO A 491 -14.09 2.45 4.54
C PRO A 491 -13.26 1.17 4.47
N VAL A 492 -13.82 0.09 4.99
CA VAL A 492 -13.28 -1.25 4.74
C VAL A 492 -13.37 -1.47 3.24
N ILE A 493 -12.23 -1.52 2.56
CA ILE A 493 -12.19 -1.88 1.14
C ILE A 493 -12.63 -3.35 1.07
N LYS A 494 -13.89 -3.57 0.79
CA LYS A 494 -14.40 -4.90 0.47
C LYS A 494 -14.02 -5.18 -0.98
N GLN A 495 -12.99 -5.99 -1.18
CA GLN A 495 -12.75 -6.60 -2.48
C GLN A 495 -13.71 -7.78 -2.65
N THR A 496 -14.66 -7.65 -3.54
CA THR A 496 -15.42 -8.78 -4.10
C THR A 496 -14.82 -9.11 -5.46
N THR A 497 -14.26 -10.29 -5.59
CA THR A 497 -13.80 -10.87 -6.87
C THR A 497 -14.86 -11.78 -7.46
#